data_4db92cd53fa541bef3994e7b3859f427
#
_entry.id   4db92cd53fa541bef3994e7b3859f427
#
_cell.length_a   1.000
_cell.length_b   1.000
_cell.length_c   1.000
_cell.angle_alpha   90.00
_cell.angle_beta   90.00
_cell.angle_gamma   90.00
#
_symmetry.space_group_name_H-M   'P 1'
#
loop_
_entity.id
_entity.type
_entity.pdbx_description
1 polymer ?
#
loop_
_entity_poly.entity_id
_entity_poly.type
_entity_poly.pdbx_seq_one_letter_code
_entity_poly.pdbx_strand_id
1 'polypeptide(L)' 'MAQYLTSVGMEVHAELLTRSKMFCRCPVAFGGEPNTRVCPVCLAMPGSLPVPNRRAVELVVMTALAL' A
#
# COMPACT_ATOMS: atom_id res chain seq x y z
N MET A 1 -23.31 -35.40 -19.56
CA MET A 1 -23.57 -34.00 -19.20
C MET A 1 -22.37 -33.40 -18.56
N ALA A 2 -22.01 -32.17 -18.96
CA ALA A 2 -20.94 -31.42 -18.34
C ALA A 2 -21.39 -30.87 -16.98
N GLN A 3 -20.54 -30.99 -15.98
CA GLN A 3 -20.74 -30.36 -14.68
C GLN A 3 -19.77 -29.18 -14.53
N TYR A 4 -20.28 -28.09 -13.99
CA TYR A 4 -19.49 -26.89 -13.79
C TYR A 4 -19.39 -26.55 -12.29
N LEU A 5 -18.18 -26.30 -11.83
CA LEU A 5 -17.94 -25.83 -10.47
C LEU A 5 -17.63 -24.34 -10.55
N THR A 6 -18.39 -23.56 -9.80
CA THR A 6 -18.13 -22.12 -9.70
C THR A 6 -17.02 -21.88 -8.72
N SER A 7 -16.00 -21.12 -9.15
CA SER A 7 -14.92 -20.70 -8.29
C SER A 7 -14.92 -19.18 -8.26
N VAL A 8 -14.97 -18.60 -7.05
CA VAL A 8 -15.03 -17.14 -6.88
C VAL A 8 -13.82 -16.68 -6.08
N GLY A 9 -13.07 -15.77 -6.68
CA GLY A 9 -11.99 -15.08 -5.99
C GLY A 9 -12.39 -13.64 -5.71
N MET A 10 -11.91 -13.10 -4.60
CA MET A 10 -12.14 -11.70 -4.24
C MET A 10 -10.81 -11.03 -3.92
N GLU A 11 -10.65 -9.81 -4.43
CA GLU A 11 -9.51 -8.96 -4.11
C GLU A 11 -10.04 -7.65 -3.52
N VAL A 12 -9.42 -7.22 -2.44
CA VAL A 12 -9.79 -5.97 -1.78
C VAL A 12 -8.57 -5.08 -1.67
N HIS A 13 -8.69 -3.85 -2.13
CA HIS A 13 -7.65 -2.83 -2.01
C HIS A 13 -8.09 -1.80 -0.98
N ALA A 14 -7.20 -1.49 -0.04
CA ALA A 14 -7.47 -0.51 1.00
C ALA A 14 -6.35 0.52 1.04
N GLU A 15 -6.72 1.79 1.10
CA GLU A 15 -5.77 2.88 1.30
C GLU A 15 -5.78 3.27 2.78
N LEU A 16 -4.63 3.13 3.43
CA LEU A 16 -4.50 3.42 4.85
C LEU A 16 -4.45 4.93 5.11
N LEU A 17 -5.07 5.34 6.21
CA LEU A 17 -5.07 6.75 6.61
C LEU A 17 -3.78 7.07 7.38
N THR A 18 -2.70 7.22 6.64
CA THR A 18 -1.40 7.58 7.20
C THR A 18 -0.93 8.90 6.59
N ARG A 19 0.01 9.57 7.29
CA ARG A 19 0.56 10.85 6.81
C ARG A 19 1.62 10.66 5.73
N SER A 20 2.29 9.54 5.75
CA SER A 20 3.33 9.20 4.77
C SER A 20 3.08 7.83 4.17
N LYS A 21 3.75 7.55 3.04
CA LYS A 21 3.64 6.27 2.34
C LYS A 21 4.22 5.14 3.19
N MET A 22 3.88 3.89 2.83
CA MET A 22 4.28 2.72 3.61
C MET A 22 5.79 2.52 3.68
N PHE A 23 6.51 2.73 2.59
CA PHE A 23 7.94 2.42 2.50
C PHE A 23 8.83 3.62 2.26
N CYS A 24 8.30 4.84 2.36
CA CYS A 24 9.10 6.05 2.26
C CYS A 24 8.47 7.19 3.07
N ARG A 25 9.16 8.32 3.14
CA ARG A 25 8.72 9.46 3.96
C ARG A 25 7.87 10.47 3.18
N CYS A 26 7.58 10.22 1.90
CA CYS A 26 6.75 11.13 1.12
C CYS A 26 5.35 11.25 1.70
N PRO A 27 4.75 12.44 1.67
CA PRO A 27 3.40 12.63 2.19
C PRO A 27 2.37 11.93 1.33
N VAL A 28 1.31 11.45 1.98
CA VAL A 28 0.13 10.92 1.30
C VAL A 28 -0.92 12.01 1.22
N ALA A 29 -1.36 12.33 0.00
CA ALA A 29 -2.44 13.28 -0.22
C ALA A 29 -3.12 12.98 -1.55
N PHE A 30 -4.42 13.27 -1.62
CA PHE A 30 -5.17 13.16 -2.87
C PHE A 30 -5.02 14.41 -3.71
N GLY A 31 -5.02 14.24 -5.03
CA GLY A 31 -4.85 15.33 -5.97
C GLY A 31 -3.41 15.83 -6.00
N GLY A 32 -3.15 16.81 -6.78
CA GLY A 32 -1.82 17.36 -7.00
C GLY A 32 -1.25 16.98 -8.35
N GLU A 33 -0.15 17.61 -8.70
CA GLU A 33 0.53 17.37 -9.96
C GLU A 33 1.12 15.96 -10.01
N PRO A 34 1.09 15.29 -11.19
CA PRO A 34 1.73 14.00 -11.33
C PRO A 34 3.22 14.04 -10.99
N ASN A 35 3.72 13.00 -10.33
CA ASN A 35 5.14 12.81 -10.01
C ASN A 35 5.77 13.92 -9.14
N THR A 36 4.97 14.63 -8.34
CA THR A 36 5.47 15.66 -7.43
C THR A 36 5.71 15.16 -6.01
N ARG A 37 5.11 14.01 -5.64
CA ARG A 37 5.25 13.43 -4.31
C ARG A 37 6.06 12.15 -4.35
N VAL A 38 7.28 12.28 -4.86
CA VAL A 38 8.20 11.15 -5.05
C VAL A 38 9.56 11.46 -4.44
N CYS A 39 10.28 10.40 -4.09
CA CYS A 39 11.66 10.49 -3.58
C CYS A 39 12.47 9.31 -4.15
N PRO A 40 13.80 9.30 -4.00
CA PRO A 40 14.61 8.19 -4.52
C PRO A 40 14.16 6.82 -4.01
N VAL A 41 13.64 6.74 -2.78
CA VAL A 41 13.17 5.47 -2.20
C VAL A 41 11.93 4.95 -2.93
N CYS A 42 10.88 5.77 -3.09
CA CYS A 42 9.66 5.30 -3.76
C CYS A 42 9.83 5.16 -5.28
N LEU A 43 10.83 5.81 -5.86
CA LEU A 43 11.21 5.61 -7.26
C LEU A 43 12.13 4.38 -7.45
N ALA A 44 12.48 3.70 -6.37
CA ALA A 44 13.34 2.51 -6.39
C ALA A 44 14.70 2.75 -7.07
N MET A 45 15.29 3.90 -6.82
CA MET A 45 16.60 4.22 -7.37
C MET A 45 17.70 3.33 -6.77
N PRO A 46 18.77 3.02 -7.55
CA PRO A 46 19.85 2.18 -7.06
C PRO A 46 20.46 2.68 -5.76
N GLY A 47 20.66 1.77 -4.81
CA GLY A 47 21.26 2.10 -3.51
C GLY A 47 20.29 2.61 -2.46
N SER A 48 19.03 2.88 -2.80
CA SER A 48 18.04 3.32 -1.83
C SER A 48 17.39 2.12 -1.11
N LEU A 49 17.10 2.30 0.17
CA LEU A 49 16.46 1.30 1.01
C LEU A 49 15.09 1.82 1.49
N PRO A 50 14.08 0.94 1.61
CA PRO A 50 12.78 1.36 2.08
C PRO A 50 12.82 1.86 3.52
N VAL A 51 11.96 2.84 3.80
CA VAL A 51 11.76 3.39 5.15
C VAL A 51 10.33 3.03 5.55
N PRO A 52 10.12 1.99 6.38
CA PRO A 52 8.78 1.57 6.77
C PRO A 52 8.05 2.64 7.59
N ASN A 53 6.76 2.79 7.32
CA ASN A 53 5.88 3.64 8.10
C ASN A 53 5.30 2.82 9.25
N ARG A 54 5.66 3.15 10.48
CA ARG A 54 5.21 2.43 11.68
C ARG A 54 3.69 2.38 11.78
N ARG A 55 3.01 3.49 11.54
CA ARG A 55 1.53 3.54 11.63
C ARG A 55 0.87 2.66 10.58
N ALA A 56 1.44 2.60 9.37
CA ALA A 56 0.93 1.72 8.32
C ALA A 56 1.06 0.25 8.73
N VAL A 57 2.19 -0.15 9.31
CA VAL A 57 2.40 -1.51 9.81
C VAL A 57 1.41 -1.82 10.93
N GLU A 58 1.21 -0.90 11.86
CA GLU A 58 0.22 -1.07 12.94
C GLU A 58 -1.19 -1.30 12.39
N LEU A 59 -1.60 -0.51 11.40
CA LEU A 59 -2.92 -0.65 10.78
C LEU A 59 -3.08 -1.98 10.05
N VAL A 60 -2.04 -2.46 9.38
CA VAL A 60 -2.04 -3.78 8.72
C VAL A 60 -2.20 -4.89 9.75
N VAL A 61 -1.47 -4.82 10.86
CA VAL A 61 -1.58 -5.80 11.95
C VAL A 61 -2.98 -5.79 12.55
N MET A 62 -3.54 -4.61 12.80
CA MET A 62 -4.91 -4.48 13.31
C MET A 62 -5.93 -5.13 12.36
N THR A 63 -5.79 -4.91 11.08
CA THR A 63 -6.66 -5.51 10.07
C THR A 63 -6.54 -7.04 10.07
N ALA A 64 -5.33 -7.55 10.13
CA ALA A 64 -5.08 -8.99 10.16
C ALA A 64 -5.69 -9.63 11.41
N LEU A 65 -5.62 -8.97 12.56
CA LEU A 65 -6.20 -9.47 13.80
C LEU A 65 -7.73 -9.43 13.78
N ALA A 66 -8.32 -8.50 13.02
CA ALA A 66 -9.78 -8.39 12.89
C ALA A 66 -10.37 -9.44 11.95
N LEU A 67 -9.59 -9.98 11.06
CA LEU A 67 -10.00 -11.02 10.12
C LEU A 67 -9.53 -12.39 10.58
#